data_42b72754e4788071959faba1ae3e553f
#
_entry.id   42b72754e4788071959faba1ae3e553f
#
_cell.length_a   1.000
_cell.length_b   1.000
_cell.length_c   1.000
_cell.angle_alpha   90.00
_cell.angle_beta   90.00
_cell.angle_gamma   90.00
#
_symmetry.space_group_name_H-M   'P 1'
#
loop_
_entity.id
_entity.type
_entity.pdbx_description
1 polymer ?
#
loop_
_entity_poly.entity_id
_entity_poly.type
_entity_poly.pdbx_seq_one_letter_code
_entity_poly.pdbx_strand_id
1 'polypeptide(L)'
;MYEPQFTYTDKIVNYIAEIASAKEVISNAKIIPLYDTQLKQEALIRSSHYSTSIEGNPLNLDEVETLIKNNQEPTTKAEREVLNYFNVLNHLDQYSDEIITSDTILSVHKDLTKDLLRNPEYEGKFRDTRVFIGNLHTQKINYMPPDAYKVPGLVDDLLDWLNNSADEMYPVIIAGILHYELVRIHPFVDGNGRTSRLMATLILSVHKFNINNYFTLDEYYNQDRRDYVDALNSADKNHDLTNWLEYFCGGVLYSINKVKSEVLKLAEITSKYDNTIQLTPNEISVLTLLEEKGHIQNKDIRE
;
A
#
# COMPACT_ATOMS: atom_id res chain seq x y z
N MET A 1 -13.57 23.64 -1.55
CA MET A 1 -13.73 22.35 -2.28
C MET A 1 -12.43 22.08 -3.00
N TYR A 2 -11.81 20.93 -2.75
CA TYR A 2 -10.57 20.51 -3.41
C TYR A 2 -10.84 20.13 -4.88
N GLU A 3 -9.93 20.50 -5.79
CA GLU A 3 -10.00 20.15 -7.20
C GLU A 3 -8.58 19.88 -7.70
N PRO A 4 -8.22 18.63 -8.01
CA PRO A 4 -6.88 18.28 -8.46
C PRO A 4 -6.60 18.84 -9.86
N GLN A 5 -5.45 19.50 -10.01
CA GLN A 5 -5.02 20.04 -11.30
C GLN A 5 -4.01 19.09 -11.94
N PHE A 6 -4.35 18.51 -13.07
CA PHE A 6 -3.46 17.64 -13.87
C PHE A 6 -3.97 17.48 -15.30
N THR A 7 -3.13 16.94 -16.16
CA THR A 7 -3.44 16.62 -17.55
C THR A 7 -3.24 15.12 -17.80
N TYR A 8 -4.19 14.49 -18.51
CA TYR A 8 -3.99 13.15 -19.06
C TYR A 8 -3.02 13.23 -20.23
N THR A 9 -1.73 12.99 -19.96
CA THR A 9 -0.69 12.90 -21.00
C THR A 9 -0.80 11.57 -21.74
N ASP A 10 -0.25 11.49 -22.96
CA ASP A 10 -0.14 10.23 -23.71
C ASP A 10 0.57 9.15 -22.86
N LYS A 11 1.52 9.55 -22.03
CA LYS A 11 2.25 8.64 -21.13
C LYS A 11 1.34 8.04 -20.06
N ILE A 12 0.52 8.87 -19.40
CA ILE A 12 -0.49 8.39 -18.42
C ILE A 12 -1.48 7.46 -19.09
N VAL A 13 -2.01 7.85 -20.26
CA VAL A 13 -2.98 7.04 -21.01
C VAL A 13 -2.39 5.68 -21.40
N ASN A 14 -1.17 5.65 -21.92
CA ASN A 14 -0.48 4.42 -22.27
C ASN A 14 -0.26 3.53 -21.04
N TYR A 15 0.19 4.10 -19.92
CA TYR A 15 0.36 3.34 -18.67
C TYR A 15 -0.95 2.75 -18.19
N ILE A 16 -2.04 3.50 -18.20
CA ILE A 16 -3.38 3.01 -17.80
C ILE A 16 -3.82 1.84 -18.70
N ALA A 17 -3.61 1.94 -20.02
CA ALA A 17 -3.97 0.87 -20.94
C ALA A 17 -3.15 -0.42 -20.69
N GLU A 18 -1.84 -0.29 -20.48
CA GLU A 18 -0.97 -1.43 -20.16
C GLU A 18 -1.28 -2.05 -18.81
N ILE A 19 -1.58 -1.22 -17.79
CA ILE A 19 -1.99 -1.66 -16.45
C ILE A 19 -3.32 -2.45 -16.54
N ALA A 20 -4.31 -1.94 -17.28
CA ALA A 20 -5.58 -2.63 -17.48
C ALA A 20 -5.39 -3.99 -18.16
N SER A 21 -4.55 -4.06 -19.20
CA SER A 21 -4.20 -5.30 -19.88
C SER A 21 -3.49 -6.30 -18.95
N ALA A 22 -2.54 -5.83 -18.16
CA ALA A 22 -1.82 -6.69 -17.22
C ALA A 22 -2.73 -7.25 -16.13
N LYS A 23 -3.63 -6.41 -15.59
CA LYS A 23 -4.65 -6.81 -14.62
C LYS A 23 -5.53 -7.92 -15.16
N GLU A 24 -6.03 -7.79 -16.39
CA GLU A 24 -6.87 -8.80 -17.02
C GLU A 24 -6.15 -10.14 -17.17
N VAL A 25 -4.87 -10.12 -17.57
CA VAL A 25 -4.04 -11.34 -17.66
C VAL A 25 -3.89 -12.02 -16.32
N ILE A 26 -3.62 -11.27 -15.24
CA ILE A 26 -3.47 -11.81 -13.89
C ILE A 26 -4.80 -12.40 -13.39
N SER A 27 -5.89 -11.68 -13.58
CA SER A 27 -7.22 -12.10 -13.09
C SER A 27 -7.72 -13.38 -13.77
N ASN A 28 -7.32 -13.63 -15.00
CA ASN A 28 -7.71 -14.84 -15.76
C ASN A 28 -6.70 -15.99 -15.64
N ALA A 29 -5.56 -15.78 -14.99
CA ALA A 29 -4.57 -16.82 -14.80
C ALA A 29 -5.04 -17.85 -13.77
N LYS A 30 -4.90 -19.13 -14.10
CA LYS A 30 -5.22 -20.23 -13.18
C LYS A 30 -3.96 -20.67 -12.46
N ILE A 31 -3.91 -20.40 -11.17
CA ILE A 31 -2.86 -20.87 -10.25
C ILE A 31 -3.50 -21.70 -9.14
N ILE A 32 -2.76 -22.66 -8.60
CA ILE A 32 -3.25 -23.46 -7.47
C ILE A 32 -3.29 -22.60 -6.18
N PRO A 33 -4.21 -22.90 -5.24
CA PRO A 33 -4.37 -22.13 -4.00
C PRO A 33 -3.07 -21.91 -3.20
N LEU A 34 -2.18 -22.90 -3.21
CA LEU A 34 -0.89 -22.81 -2.55
C LEU A 34 -0.05 -21.63 -3.08
N TYR A 35 0.02 -21.46 -4.40
CA TYR A 35 0.78 -20.36 -5.02
C TYR A 35 0.09 -19.02 -4.81
N ASP A 36 -1.25 -18.99 -4.82
CA ASP A 36 -2.04 -17.80 -4.47
C ASP A 36 -1.69 -17.30 -3.06
N THR A 37 -1.74 -18.20 -2.07
CA THR A 37 -1.37 -17.88 -0.69
C THR A 37 0.07 -17.41 -0.56
N GLN A 38 1.02 -18.06 -1.24
CA GLN A 38 2.42 -17.65 -1.23
C GLN A 38 2.64 -16.25 -1.79
N LEU A 39 2.04 -15.95 -2.96
CA LEU A 39 2.13 -14.63 -3.59
C LEU A 39 1.58 -13.52 -2.68
N LYS A 40 0.43 -13.76 -2.04
CA LYS A 40 -0.16 -12.81 -1.09
C LYS A 40 0.77 -12.54 0.10
N GLN A 41 1.27 -13.60 0.70
CA GLN A 41 2.18 -13.49 1.85
C GLN A 41 3.48 -12.76 1.49
N GLU A 42 4.09 -13.10 0.37
CA GLU A 42 5.30 -12.44 -0.12
C GLU A 42 5.06 -10.95 -0.40
N ALA A 43 3.92 -10.59 -1.01
CA ALA A 43 3.56 -9.20 -1.26
C ALA A 43 3.41 -8.42 0.05
N LEU A 44 2.74 -8.97 1.08
CA LEU A 44 2.59 -8.35 2.39
C LEU A 44 3.93 -8.13 3.08
N ILE A 45 4.82 -9.13 3.07
CA ILE A 45 6.18 -9.05 3.66
C ILE A 45 6.99 -7.96 2.94
N ARG A 46 7.00 -7.96 1.60
CA ARG A 46 7.74 -6.98 0.80
C ARG A 46 7.23 -5.56 1.00
N SER A 47 5.91 -5.35 0.97
CA SER A 47 5.33 -4.03 1.26
C SER A 47 5.70 -3.54 2.64
N SER A 48 5.63 -4.40 3.67
CA SER A 48 5.96 -4.03 5.04
C SER A 48 7.43 -3.65 5.18
N HIS A 49 8.33 -4.40 4.54
CA HIS A 49 9.75 -4.08 4.50
C HIS A 49 10.02 -2.77 3.77
N TYR A 50 9.57 -2.63 2.53
CA TYR A 50 9.93 -1.48 1.71
C TYR A 50 9.30 -0.18 2.21
N SER A 51 8.04 -0.21 2.64
CA SER A 51 7.38 0.98 3.17
C SER A 51 8.06 1.52 4.43
N THR A 52 8.50 0.64 5.32
CA THR A 52 9.24 1.04 6.52
C THR A 52 10.68 1.45 6.21
N SER A 53 11.35 0.79 5.25
CA SER A 53 12.70 1.16 4.78
C SER A 53 12.75 2.56 4.17
N ILE A 54 11.72 3.00 3.44
CA ILE A 54 11.60 4.38 2.93
C ILE A 54 11.71 5.39 4.08
N GLU A 55 11.16 5.06 5.26
CA GLU A 55 11.20 5.91 6.45
C GLU A 55 12.48 5.72 7.28
N GLY A 56 13.38 4.83 6.85
CA GLY A 56 14.68 4.61 7.49
C GLY A 56 14.71 3.46 8.50
N ASN A 57 13.74 2.54 8.47
CA ASN A 57 13.79 1.31 9.24
C ASN A 57 15.02 0.47 8.82
N PRO A 58 15.86 0.01 9.76
CA PRO A 58 17.12 -0.66 9.45
C PRO A 58 16.99 -2.13 9.11
N LEU A 59 15.84 -2.77 9.34
CA LEU A 59 15.67 -4.21 9.12
C LEU A 59 15.75 -4.54 7.63
N ASN A 60 16.52 -5.58 7.29
CA ASN A 60 16.56 -6.12 5.95
C ASN A 60 15.36 -7.06 5.68
N LEU A 61 15.17 -7.47 4.41
CA LEU A 61 14.02 -8.27 4.01
C LEU A 61 13.97 -9.63 4.70
N ASP A 62 15.12 -10.31 4.89
CA ASP A 62 15.19 -11.63 5.53
C ASP A 62 14.81 -11.55 7.03
N GLU A 63 15.21 -10.47 7.70
CA GLU A 63 14.83 -10.21 9.10
C GLU A 63 13.32 -9.96 9.22
N VAL A 64 12.74 -9.18 8.32
CA VAL A 64 11.30 -8.92 8.25
C VAL A 64 10.52 -10.20 7.97
N GLU A 65 10.98 -11.00 7.00
CA GLU A 65 10.38 -12.29 6.66
C GLU A 65 10.39 -13.25 7.87
N THR A 66 11.51 -13.33 8.55
CA THR A 66 11.68 -14.16 9.76
C THR A 66 10.75 -13.71 10.88
N LEU A 67 10.66 -12.40 11.12
CA LEU A 67 9.81 -11.80 12.14
C LEU A 67 8.33 -12.14 11.90
N ILE A 68 7.86 -12.00 10.66
CA ILE A 68 6.47 -12.22 10.28
C ILE A 68 6.14 -13.72 10.25
N LYS A 69 6.94 -14.55 9.55
CA LYS A 69 6.66 -15.98 9.39
C LYS A 69 6.71 -16.76 10.70
N ASN A 70 7.57 -16.36 11.63
CA ASN A 70 7.68 -17.00 12.94
C ASN A 70 6.74 -16.40 13.99
N ASN A 71 5.90 -15.43 13.61
CA ASN A 71 4.97 -14.73 14.49
C ASN A 71 5.64 -14.24 15.78
N GLN A 72 6.82 -13.62 15.64
CA GLN A 72 7.63 -13.18 16.76
C GLN A 72 7.06 -11.92 17.40
N GLU A 73 7.10 -11.86 18.73
CA GLU A 73 6.77 -10.62 19.44
C GLU A 73 7.88 -9.58 19.21
N PRO A 74 7.52 -8.31 18.90
CA PRO A 74 8.51 -7.28 18.64
C PRO A 74 9.28 -6.90 19.89
N THR A 75 10.59 -6.95 19.81
CA THR A 75 11.51 -6.56 20.90
C THR A 75 12.10 -5.17 20.71
N THR A 76 12.06 -4.65 19.49
CA THR A 76 12.58 -3.34 19.11
C THR A 76 11.49 -2.45 18.51
N LYS A 77 11.75 -1.13 18.49
CA LYS A 77 10.88 -0.17 17.79
C LYS A 77 10.80 -0.50 16.28
N ALA A 78 11.92 -0.90 15.67
CA ALA A 78 11.99 -1.24 14.26
C ALA A 78 11.11 -2.44 13.90
N GLU A 79 11.15 -3.50 14.72
CA GLU A 79 10.31 -4.68 14.54
C GLU A 79 8.83 -4.35 14.74
N ARG A 80 8.47 -3.55 15.74
CA ARG A 80 7.10 -3.09 15.97
C ARG A 80 6.56 -2.28 14.80
N GLU A 81 7.37 -1.40 14.24
CA GLU A 81 7.00 -0.59 13.08
C GLU A 81 6.63 -1.46 11.85
N VAL A 82 7.44 -2.49 11.60
CA VAL A 82 7.18 -3.46 10.51
C VAL A 82 5.92 -4.27 10.80
N LEU A 83 5.75 -4.80 12.01
CA LEU A 83 4.57 -5.60 12.37
C LEU A 83 3.28 -4.78 12.36
N ASN A 84 3.31 -3.52 12.82
CA ASN A 84 2.14 -2.65 12.72
C ASN A 84 1.74 -2.42 11.26
N TYR A 85 2.72 -2.12 10.38
CA TYR A 85 2.45 -1.95 8.96
C TYR A 85 1.87 -3.23 8.33
N PHE A 86 2.50 -4.38 8.62
CA PHE A 86 2.02 -5.68 8.15
C PHE A 86 0.59 -5.97 8.62
N ASN A 87 0.28 -5.73 9.89
CA ASN A 87 -1.05 -5.99 10.44
C ASN A 87 -2.11 -5.11 9.80
N VAL A 88 -1.85 -3.80 9.61
CA VAL A 88 -2.79 -2.91 8.93
C VAL A 88 -3.00 -3.34 7.48
N LEU A 89 -1.93 -3.65 6.76
CA LEU A 89 -2.01 -4.05 5.36
C LEU A 89 -2.74 -5.40 5.18
N ASN A 90 -2.49 -6.38 6.07
CA ASN A 90 -3.12 -7.69 6.03
C ASN A 90 -4.63 -7.65 6.36
N HIS A 91 -5.08 -6.63 7.08
CA HIS A 91 -6.48 -6.42 7.43
C HIS A 91 -7.05 -5.13 6.81
N LEU A 92 -6.55 -4.77 5.65
CA LEU A 92 -6.91 -3.50 5.00
C LEU A 92 -8.40 -3.41 4.65
N ASP A 93 -9.05 -4.56 4.44
CA ASP A 93 -10.49 -4.70 4.22
C ASP A 93 -11.34 -4.20 5.40
N GLN A 94 -10.82 -4.21 6.62
CA GLN A 94 -11.52 -3.68 7.81
C GLN A 94 -11.71 -2.15 7.76
N TYR A 95 -10.96 -1.46 6.91
CA TYR A 95 -11.05 -0.01 6.70
C TYR A 95 -11.78 0.36 5.40
N SER A 96 -12.28 -0.64 4.64
CA SER A 96 -12.90 -0.45 3.33
C SER A 96 -14.41 -0.25 3.44
N ASP A 97 -14.84 0.88 4.01
CA ASP A 97 -16.22 1.32 3.97
C ASP A 97 -16.60 1.87 2.59
N GLU A 98 -17.92 1.94 2.27
CA GLU A 98 -18.40 2.60 1.04
C GLU A 98 -17.95 4.05 0.93
N ILE A 99 -17.79 4.72 2.06
CA ILE A 99 -17.36 6.11 2.16
C ILE A 99 -16.10 6.18 3.01
N ILE A 100 -15.03 6.71 2.46
CA ILE A 100 -13.80 6.97 3.21
C ILE A 100 -13.95 8.26 3.99
N THR A 101 -13.77 8.18 5.30
CA THR A 101 -13.94 9.31 6.22
C THR A 101 -12.63 9.69 6.91
N SER A 102 -12.62 10.83 7.61
CA SER A 102 -11.52 11.21 8.49
C SER A 102 -11.24 10.12 9.53
N ASP A 103 -12.28 9.45 10.07
CA ASP A 103 -12.12 8.36 11.03
C ASP A 103 -11.41 7.15 10.42
N THR A 104 -11.62 6.87 9.13
CA THR A 104 -10.88 5.83 8.40
C THR A 104 -9.38 6.13 8.41
N ILE A 105 -8.97 7.35 8.06
CA ILE A 105 -7.56 7.77 8.05
C ILE A 105 -6.97 7.74 9.45
N LEU A 106 -7.72 8.22 10.45
CA LEU A 106 -7.31 8.25 11.86
C LEU A 106 -7.13 6.83 12.42
N SER A 107 -8.02 5.88 12.07
CA SER A 107 -7.94 4.49 12.49
C SER A 107 -6.74 3.78 11.87
N VAL A 108 -6.51 3.95 10.56
CA VAL A 108 -5.31 3.42 9.88
C VAL A 108 -4.05 3.98 10.54
N HIS A 109 -3.98 5.28 10.79
CA HIS A 109 -2.81 5.89 11.44
C HIS A 109 -2.63 5.39 12.88
N LYS A 110 -3.71 5.22 13.64
CA LYS A 110 -3.67 4.73 15.03
C LYS A 110 -3.04 3.34 15.09
N ASP A 111 -3.52 2.41 14.26
CA ASP A 111 -3.03 1.04 14.28
C ASP A 111 -1.59 0.95 13.72
N LEU A 112 -1.28 1.78 12.72
CA LEU A 112 0.07 1.90 12.16
C LEU A 112 1.10 2.39 13.19
N THR A 113 0.71 3.35 14.04
CA THR A 113 1.63 4.03 14.97
C THR A 113 1.52 3.53 16.41
N LYS A 114 0.73 2.50 16.65
CA LYS A 114 0.51 1.90 17.97
C LYS A 114 1.83 1.58 18.68
N ASP A 115 2.00 2.15 19.87
CA ASP A 115 3.21 1.98 20.72
C ASP A 115 4.52 2.46 20.06
N LEU A 116 4.47 3.36 19.08
CA LEU A 116 5.64 3.89 18.38
C LEU A 116 5.92 5.35 18.70
N LEU A 117 4.87 6.14 18.97
CA LEU A 117 5.02 7.56 19.22
C LEU A 117 5.50 7.84 20.64
N ARG A 118 6.32 8.91 20.80
CA ARG A 118 6.77 9.35 22.13
C ARG A 118 5.61 9.78 23.03
N ASN A 119 4.58 10.39 22.43
CA ASN A 119 3.33 10.71 23.11
C ASN A 119 2.20 9.94 22.43
N PRO A 120 1.66 8.88 23.10
CA PRO A 120 0.60 8.04 22.54
C PRO A 120 -0.71 8.81 22.24
N GLU A 121 -0.89 10.00 22.82
CA GLU A 121 -2.07 10.83 22.54
C GLU A 121 -2.16 11.28 21.06
N TYR A 122 -1.06 11.26 20.32
CA TYR A 122 -1.04 11.57 18.89
C TYR A 122 -1.35 10.36 17.99
N GLU A 123 -1.46 9.15 18.53
CA GLU A 123 -1.85 7.98 17.77
C GLU A 123 -3.32 8.12 17.32
N GLY A 124 -3.54 8.15 16.01
CA GLY A 124 -4.87 8.35 15.44
C GLY A 124 -5.44 9.76 15.63
N LYS A 125 -4.62 10.79 15.77
CA LYS A 125 -5.07 12.19 15.87
C LYS A 125 -4.31 13.09 14.92
N PHE A 126 -5.00 14.03 14.31
CA PHE A 126 -4.36 15.09 13.56
C PHE A 126 -3.47 15.94 14.47
N ARG A 127 -2.35 16.38 13.92
CA ARG A 127 -1.42 17.25 14.65
C ARG A 127 -2.05 18.61 14.97
N ASP A 128 -1.74 19.12 16.12
CA ASP A 128 -2.04 20.46 16.59
C ASP A 128 -0.81 21.40 16.59
N THR A 129 0.33 20.85 16.20
CA THR A 129 1.64 21.54 16.18
C THR A 129 2.19 21.65 14.76
N ARG A 130 3.11 22.59 14.56
CA ARG A 130 3.86 22.70 13.31
C ARG A 130 4.85 21.55 13.20
N VAL A 131 4.97 21.00 12.00
CA VAL A 131 5.96 20.00 11.63
C VAL A 131 6.74 20.50 10.41
N PHE A 132 7.96 20.00 10.24
CA PHE A 132 8.84 20.34 9.13
C PHE A 132 9.40 19.05 8.55
N ILE A 133 9.41 18.96 7.23
CA ILE A 133 10.08 17.86 6.53
C ILE A 133 11.44 18.36 6.09
N GLY A 134 12.49 17.72 6.56
CA GLY A 134 13.86 18.16 6.27
C GLY A 134 14.90 17.25 6.88
N ASN A 135 16.14 17.63 6.68
CA ASN A 135 17.29 16.93 7.23
C ASN A 135 17.74 17.60 8.54
N LEU A 136 17.57 16.93 9.66
CA LEU A 136 17.93 17.43 10.99
C LEU A 136 19.44 17.71 11.13
N HIS A 137 20.31 16.96 10.43
CA HIS A 137 21.76 17.17 10.50
C HIS A 137 22.20 18.41 9.74
N THR A 138 21.56 18.71 8.61
CA THR A 138 21.89 19.90 7.80
C THR A 138 21.01 21.10 8.13
N GLN A 139 20.01 20.95 8.98
CA GLN A 139 18.97 21.94 9.31
C GLN A 139 18.26 22.51 8.06
N LYS A 140 18.33 21.78 6.96
CA LYS A 140 17.66 22.18 5.72
C LYS A 140 16.21 21.71 5.74
N ILE A 141 15.28 22.66 5.71
CA ILE A 141 13.85 22.40 5.52
C ILE A 141 13.63 22.16 4.02
N ASN A 142 13.12 20.99 3.68
CA ASN A 142 12.80 20.63 2.30
C ASN A 142 11.34 20.96 1.95
N TYR A 143 10.43 20.80 2.91
CA TYR A 143 9.03 21.10 2.75
C TYR A 143 8.42 21.59 4.07
N MET A 144 7.50 22.54 3.97
CA MET A 144 6.74 23.09 5.11
C MET A 144 5.25 22.79 4.89
N PRO A 145 4.71 21.79 5.59
CA PRO A 145 3.27 21.48 5.52
C PRO A 145 2.38 22.65 5.98
N PRO A 146 1.09 22.65 5.61
CA PRO A 146 0.13 23.65 6.06
C PRO A 146 0.10 23.80 7.58
N ASP A 147 -0.33 24.95 8.08
CA ASP A 147 -0.53 25.17 9.51
C ASP A 147 -1.49 24.13 10.11
N ALA A 148 -1.22 23.69 11.33
CA ALA A 148 -1.96 22.61 11.98
C ALA A 148 -3.47 22.84 12.04
N TYR A 149 -3.91 24.08 12.30
CA TYR A 149 -5.35 24.40 12.38
C TYR A 149 -6.08 24.23 11.04
N LYS A 150 -5.37 24.17 9.91
CA LYS A 150 -5.97 23.95 8.59
C LYS A 150 -6.12 22.46 8.25
N VAL A 151 -5.41 21.58 8.95
CA VAL A 151 -5.34 20.15 8.63
C VAL A 151 -6.72 19.49 8.56
N PRO A 152 -7.63 19.62 9.57
CA PRO A 152 -8.93 18.98 9.48
C PRO A 152 -9.70 19.40 8.22
N GLY A 153 -9.80 20.72 7.96
CA GLY A 153 -10.54 21.21 6.80
C GLY A 153 -9.93 20.79 5.46
N LEU A 154 -8.59 20.68 5.37
CA LEU A 154 -7.92 20.19 4.15
C LEU A 154 -8.17 18.70 3.92
N VAL A 155 -8.22 17.90 4.99
CA VAL A 155 -8.56 16.48 4.91
C VAL A 155 -10.04 16.32 4.53
N ASP A 156 -10.94 17.09 5.14
CA ASP A 156 -12.37 17.06 4.81
C ASP A 156 -12.61 17.44 3.33
N ASP A 157 -11.99 18.52 2.84
CA ASP A 157 -12.08 18.92 1.42
C ASP A 157 -11.56 17.82 0.47
N LEU A 158 -10.49 17.13 0.84
CA LEU A 158 -9.93 16.01 0.06
C LEU A 158 -10.89 14.81 0.04
N LEU A 159 -11.49 14.48 1.18
CA LEU A 159 -12.43 13.37 1.30
C LEU A 159 -13.77 13.68 0.63
N ASP A 160 -14.23 14.91 0.68
CA ASP A 160 -15.40 15.35 -0.08
C ASP A 160 -15.17 15.18 -1.59
N TRP A 161 -13.99 15.53 -2.08
CA TRP A 161 -13.64 15.27 -3.47
C TRP A 161 -13.59 13.76 -3.77
N LEU A 162 -12.92 12.98 -2.92
CA LEU A 162 -12.77 11.53 -3.09
C LEU A 162 -14.13 10.83 -3.18
N ASN A 163 -15.07 11.15 -2.29
CA ASN A 163 -16.34 10.47 -2.18
C ASN A 163 -17.41 10.97 -3.18
N ASN A 164 -17.27 12.18 -3.73
CA ASN A 164 -18.31 12.79 -4.56
C ASN A 164 -17.90 13.09 -6.00
N SER A 165 -16.60 13.16 -6.29
CA SER A 165 -16.12 13.64 -7.59
C SER A 165 -15.12 12.71 -8.28
N ALA A 166 -14.63 11.69 -7.58
CA ALA A 166 -13.58 10.83 -8.10
C ALA A 166 -14.10 9.63 -8.91
N ASP A 167 -15.38 9.30 -8.84
CA ASP A 167 -15.96 8.08 -9.44
C ASP A 167 -15.78 7.97 -10.95
N GLU A 168 -15.63 9.08 -11.66
CA GLU A 168 -15.41 9.10 -13.10
C GLU A 168 -13.93 8.90 -13.49
N MET A 169 -13.02 8.88 -12.49
CA MET A 169 -11.59 8.77 -12.74
C MET A 169 -11.12 7.31 -12.64
N TYR A 170 -10.05 7.02 -13.34
CA TYR A 170 -9.43 5.71 -13.24
C TYR A 170 -8.83 5.48 -11.84
N PRO A 171 -9.04 4.31 -11.19
CA PRO A 171 -8.66 4.09 -9.79
C PRO A 171 -7.20 4.39 -9.44
N VAL A 172 -6.28 4.17 -10.38
CA VAL A 172 -4.86 4.48 -10.20
C VAL A 172 -4.64 5.99 -10.06
N ILE A 173 -5.39 6.80 -10.82
CA ILE A 173 -5.31 8.27 -10.72
C ILE A 173 -5.84 8.74 -9.37
N ILE A 174 -6.98 8.20 -8.94
CA ILE A 174 -7.57 8.52 -7.62
C ILE A 174 -6.58 8.19 -6.49
N ALA A 175 -6.00 6.99 -6.51
CA ALA A 175 -5.02 6.56 -5.52
C ALA A 175 -3.76 7.44 -5.52
N GLY A 176 -3.28 7.84 -6.70
CA GLY A 176 -2.13 8.74 -6.84
C GLY A 176 -2.40 10.14 -6.29
N ILE A 177 -3.59 10.70 -6.55
CA ILE A 177 -4.00 12.01 -6.02
C ILE A 177 -4.12 11.96 -4.50
N LEU A 178 -4.82 10.95 -3.95
CA LEU A 178 -4.96 10.78 -2.50
C LEU A 178 -3.60 10.63 -1.81
N HIS A 179 -2.71 9.81 -2.38
CA HIS A 179 -1.35 9.63 -1.86
C HIS A 179 -0.62 10.97 -1.74
N TYR A 180 -0.55 11.72 -2.84
CA TYR A 180 0.13 13.01 -2.87
C TYR A 180 -0.45 13.99 -1.86
N GLU A 181 -1.77 14.16 -1.85
CA GLU A 181 -2.44 15.12 -0.99
C GLU A 181 -2.24 14.81 0.50
N LEU A 182 -2.31 13.55 0.89
CA LEU A 182 -2.03 13.16 2.28
C LEU A 182 -0.56 13.43 2.66
N VAL A 183 0.39 13.19 1.75
CA VAL A 183 1.79 13.56 1.99
C VAL A 183 1.94 15.08 2.10
N ARG A 184 1.28 15.85 1.25
CA ARG A 184 1.31 17.32 1.22
C ARG A 184 0.67 17.94 2.47
N ILE A 185 -0.52 17.50 2.85
CA ILE A 185 -1.23 17.97 4.05
C ILE A 185 -0.42 17.62 5.30
N HIS A 186 0.20 16.45 5.29
CA HIS A 186 1.02 15.94 6.40
C HIS A 186 0.26 15.97 7.73
N PRO A 187 -0.87 15.25 7.82
CA PRO A 187 -1.86 15.46 8.89
C PRO A 187 -1.36 15.04 10.28
N PHE A 188 -0.27 14.31 10.40
CA PHE A 188 0.20 13.71 11.63
C PHE A 188 1.58 14.23 12.06
N VAL A 189 1.94 13.97 13.32
CA VAL A 189 3.29 14.30 13.83
C VAL A 189 4.37 13.35 13.32
N ASP A 190 4.01 12.10 13.01
CA ASP A 190 4.85 11.04 12.42
C ASP A 190 3.94 10.05 11.68
N GLY A 191 4.50 9.15 10.84
CA GLY A 191 3.74 8.11 10.14
C GLY A 191 3.02 8.57 8.87
N ASN A 192 3.17 9.82 8.44
CA ASN A 192 2.46 10.39 7.28
C ASN A 192 2.73 9.62 5.98
N GLY A 193 3.99 9.33 5.66
CA GLY A 193 4.34 8.61 4.44
C GLY A 193 3.73 7.20 4.41
N ARG A 194 3.85 6.45 5.50
CA ARG A 194 3.28 5.10 5.64
C ARG A 194 1.75 5.11 5.53
N THR A 195 1.10 6.06 6.20
CA THR A 195 -0.36 6.24 6.12
C THR A 195 -0.80 6.57 4.69
N SER A 196 -0.11 7.49 4.00
CA SER A 196 -0.45 7.86 2.62
C SER A 196 -0.32 6.68 1.65
N ARG A 197 0.72 5.84 1.80
CA ARG A 197 0.91 4.62 1.01
C ARG A 197 -0.18 3.57 1.28
N LEU A 198 -0.53 3.36 2.55
CA LEU A 198 -1.64 2.46 2.93
C LEU A 198 -2.98 2.96 2.41
N MET A 199 -3.27 4.26 2.50
CA MET A 199 -4.51 4.84 1.99
C MET A 199 -4.60 4.72 0.45
N ALA A 200 -3.51 4.91 -0.28
CA ALA A 200 -3.48 4.66 -1.73
C ALA A 200 -3.76 3.18 -2.06
N THR A 201 -3.19 2.26 -1.29
CA THR A 201 -3.45 0.82 -1.41
C THR A 201 -4.90 0.48 -1.10
N LEU A 202 -5.49 1.10 -0.07
CA LEU A 202 -6.90 0.95 0.29
C LEU A 202 -7.81 1.37 -0.88
N ILE A 203 -7.58 2.53 -1.50
CA ILE A 203 -8.36 2.97 -2.66
C ILE A 203 -8.26 1.98 -3.81
N LEU A 204 -7.07 1.49 -4.12
CA LEU A 204 -6.90 0.45 -5.15
C LEU A 204 -7.66 -0.83 -4.80
N SER A 205 -7.74 -1.19 -3.51
CA SER A 205 -8.49 -2.35 -3.04
C SER A 205 -10.00 -2.18 -3.16
N VAL A 206 -10.55 -1.04 -2.68
CA VAL A 206 -11.98 -0.69 -2.77
C VAL A 206 -12.47 -0.76 -4.21
N HIS A 207 -11.69 -0.24 -5.15
CA HIS A 207 -11.99 -0.28 -6.58
C HIS A 207 -11.62 -1.63 -7.25
N LYS A 208 -11.37 -2.69 -6.48
CA LYS A 208 -11.00 -4.03 -6.97
C LYS A 208 -9.79 -4.01 -7.91
N PHE A 209 -8.89 -3.08 -7.65
CA PHE A 209 -7.65 -2.91 -8.41
C PHE A 209 -6.45 -3.58 -7.73
N ASN A 210 -6.63 -4.13 -6.54
CA ASN A 210 -5.58 -4.74 -5.73
C ASN A 210 -5.14 -6.15 -6.19
N ILE A 211 -5.55 -6.58 -7.35
CA ILE A 211 -5.11 -7.79 -8.06
C ILE A 211 -4.78 -8.93 -7.08
N ASN A 212 -5.79 -9.43 -6.38
CA ASN A 212 -5.69 -10.54 -5.40
C ASN A 212 -4.67 -10.30 -4.26
N ASN A 213 -4.35 -9.06 -3.93
CA ASN A 213 -3.35 -8.68 -2.92
C ASN A 213 -1.89 -9.10 -3.24
N TYR A 214 -1.55 -9.31 -4.51
CA TYR A 214 -0.17 -9.62 -4.94
C TYR A 214 0.69 -8.37 -5.16
N PHE A 215 0.09 -7.19 -5.10
CA PHE A 215 0.66 -5.95 -5.55
C PHE A 215 1.42 -5.22 -4.45
N THR A 216 2.63 -4.78 -4.74
CA THR A 216 3.43 -3.92 -3.85
C THR A 216 4.03 -2.76 -4.63
N LEU A 217 3.61 -1.54 -4.31
CA LEU A 217 4.11 -0.31 -4.90
C LEU A 217 5.31 0.25 -4.11
N ASP A 218 5.40 -0.08 -2.83
CA ASP A 218 6.44 0.39 -1.93
C ASP A 218 7.85 0.00 -2.40
N GLU A 219 7.98 -1.16 -3.04
CA GLU A 219 9.24 -1.60 -3.64
C GLU A 219 9.75 -0.63 -4.72
N TYR A 220 8.85 -0.16 -5.59
CA TYR A 220 9.20 0.81 -6.63
C TYR A 220 9.71 2.12 -6.04
N TYR A 221 9.05 2.64 -5.02
CA TYR A 221 9.48 3.85 -4.33
C TYR A 221 10.83 3.71 -3.63
N ASN A 222 11.12 2.51 -3.10
CA ASN A 222 12.36 2.23 -2.39
C ASN A 222 13.55 2.00 -3.33
N GLN A 223 13.35 1.67 -4.61
CA GLN A 223 14.43 1.49 -5.59
C GLN A 223 15.25 2.78 -5.78
N ASP A 224 14.57 3.92 -5.89
CA ASP A 224 15.20 5.22 -5.80
C ASP A 224 14.33 6.19 -5.01
N ARG A 225 14.65 6.30 -3.71
CA ARG A 225 13.95 7.21 -2.80
C ARG A 225 14.04 8.67 -3.24
N ARG A 226 15.08 9.07 -3.97
CA ARG A 226 15.23 10.45 -4.45
C ARG A 226 14.26 10.74 -5.56
N ASP A 227 14.12 9.82 -6.53
CA ASP A 227 13.15 9.95 -7.61
C ASP A 227 11.72 10.05 -7.06
N TYR A 228 11.39 9.26 -6.03
CA TYR A 228 10.10 9.34 -5.35
C TYR A 228 9.86 10.72 -4.71
N VAL A 229 10.84 11.22 -3.96
CA VAL A 229 10.75 12.54 -3.31
C VAL A 229 10.74 13.67 -4.35
N ASP A 230 11.52 13.56 -5.42
CA ASP A 230 11.56 14.55 -6.48
C ASP A 230 10.24 14.60 -7.28
N ALA A 231 9.60 13.45 -7.49
CA ALA A 231 8.26 13.38 -8.11
C ALA A 231 7.21 14.09 -7.25
N LEU A 232 7.20 13.88 -5.92
CA LEU A 232 6.33 14.62 -4.99
C LEU A 232 6.60 16.12 -5.02
N ASN A 233 7.88 16.53 -4.92
CA ASN A 233 8.28 17.94 -4.95
C ASN A 233 7.95 18.63 -6.27
N SER A 234 7.87 17.90 -7.38
CA SER A 234 7.53 18.49 -8.68
C SER A 234 6.10 19.02 -8.71
N ALA A 235 5.16 18.32 -8.08
CA ALA A 235 3.77 18.75 -7.96
C ALA A 235 3.63 20.00 -7.07
N ASP A 236 4.36 20.08 -5.95
CA ASP A 236 4.35 21.27 -5.09
C ASP A 236 4.82 22.53 -5.82
N LYS A 237 5.87 22.42 -6.63
CA LYS A 237 6.46 23.57 -7.33
C LYS A 237 5.57 24.09 -8.47
N ASN A 238 4.89 23.19 -9.15
CA ASN A 238 4.13 23.50 -10.35
C ASN A 238 2.65 23.73 -10.06
N HIS A 239 2.16 23.38 -8.86
CA HIS A 239 0.74 23.31 -8.52
C HIS A 239 -0.04 22.46 -9.54
N ASP A 240 0.60 21.41 -10.05
CA ASP A 240 0.11 20.50 -11.07
C ASP A 240 0.61 19.08 -10.79
N LEU A 241 -0.31 18.13 -10.73
CA LEU A 241 -0.05 16.74 -10.37
C LEU A 241 0.44 15.87 -11.52
N THR A 242 0.52 16.40 -12.74
CA THR A 242 0.80 15.59 -13.95
C THR A 242 2.09 14.79 -13.82
N ASN A 243 3.20 15.42 -13.44
CA ASN A 243 4.50 14.72 -13.29
C ASN A 243 4.48 13.66 -12.19
N TRP A 244 3.81 13.95 -11.07
CA TRP A 244 3.60 12.98 -10.01
C TRP A 244 2.78 11.80 -10.48
N LEU A 245 1.67 12.03 -11.18
CA LEU A 245 0.80 10.98 -11.69
C LEU A 245 1.48 10.14 -12.78
N GLU A 246 2.33 10.73 -13.61
CA GLU A 246 3.19 9.95 -14.52
C GLU A 246 4.14 9.02 -13.76
N TYR A 247 4.77 9.49 -12.69
CA TYR A 247 5.64 8.69 -11.84
C TYR A 247 4.84 7.58 -11.14
N PHE A 248 3.70 7.92 -10.54
CA PHE A 248 2.83 6.98 -9.82
C PHE A 248 2.30 5.89 -10.74
N CYS A 249 1.75 6.24 -11.89
CA CYS A 249 1.28 5.27 -12.90
C CYS A 249 2.43 4.38 -13.40
N GLY A 250 3.61 4.94 -13.59
CA GLY A 250 4.81 4.17 -13.96
C GLY A 250 5.18 3.14 -12.90
N GLY A 251 5.09 3.51 -11.61
CA GLY A 251 5.30 2.60 -10.49
C GLY A 251 4.25 1.49 -10.41
N VAL A 252 2.98 1.82 -10.64
CA VAL A 252 1.90 0.82 -10.73
C VAL A 252 2.16 -0.14 -11.89
N LEU A 253 2.53 0.37 -13.06
CA LEU A 253 2.84 -0.46 -14.23
C LEU A 253 4.04 -1.40 -13.97
N TYR A 254 5.11 -0.88 -13.35
CA TYR A 254 6.25 -1.69 -12.96
C TYR A 254 5.84 -2.84 -12.04
N SER A 255 5.09 -2.53 -10.98
CA SER A 255 4.67 -3.50 -9.97
C SER A 255 3.73 -4.55 -10.55
N ILE A 256 2.74 -4.15 -11.36
CA ILE A 256 1.79 -5.09 -11.96
C ILE A 256 2.45 -6.01 -12.99
N ASN A 257 3.42 -5.52 -13.77
CA ASN A 257 4.15 -6.36 -14.72
C ASN A 257 5.03 -7.39 -14.01
N LYS A 258 5.58 -7.07 -12.85
CA LYS A 258 6.30 -8.02 -12.01
C LYS A 258 5.37 -9.14 -11.55
N VAL A 259 4.22 -8.80 -10.98
CA VAL A 259 3.17 -9.76 -10.57
C VAL A 259 2.71 -10.61 -11.75
N LYS A 260 2.42 -10.00 -12.90
CA LYS A 260 2.03 -10.72 -14.13
C LYS A 260 3.06 -11.77 -14.53
N SER A 261 4.34 -11.42 -14.50
CA SER A 261 5.43 -12.36 -14.84
C SER A 261 5.47 -13.55 -13.88
N GLU A 262 5.30 -13.33 -12.59
CA GLU A 262 5.29 -14.38 -11.57
C GLU A 262 4.05 -15.28 -11.71
N VAL A 263 2.86 -14.70 -11.84
CA VAL A 263 1.61 -15.43 -12.02
C VAL A 263 1.62 -16.29 -13.28
N LEU A 264 2.13 -15.78 -14.41
CA LEU A 264 2.22 -16.57 -15.65
C LEU A 264 3.17 -17.76 -15.52
N LYS A 265 4.31 -17.60 -14.82
CA LYS A 265 5.21 -18.73 -14.53
C LYS A 265 4.53 -19.81 -13.71
N LEU A 266 3.80 -19.39 -12.66
CA LEU A 266 3.06 -20.31 -11.79
C LEU A 266 1.87 -20.97 -12.50
N ALA A 267 1.17 -20.26 -13.38
CA ALA A 267 0.12 -20.80 -14.22
C ALA A 267 0.65 -21.86 -15.20
N GLU A 268 1.82 -21.64 -15.79
CA GLU A 268 2.48 -22.63 -16.64
C GLU A 268 2.84 -23.91 -15.86
N ILE A 269 3.38 -23.75 -14.64
CA ILE A 269 3.65 -24.89 -13.75
C ILE A 269 2.35 -25.60 -13.42
N THR A 270 1.30 -24.88 -12.98
CA THR A 270 -0.02 -25.42 -12.67
C THR A 270 -0.56 -26.24 -13.85
N SER A 271 -0.49 -25.73 -15.08
CA SER A 271 -1.01 -26.43 -16.26
C SER A 271 -0.29 -27.75 -16.57
N LYS A 272 1.00 -27.85 -16.23
CA LYS A 272 1.78 -29.10 -16.37
C LYS A 272 1.37 -30.13 -15.32
N TYR A 273 0.99 -29.70 -14.12
CA TYR A 273 0.56 -30.58 -13.03
C TYR A 273 -0.93 -30.92 -13.09
N ASP A 274 -1.81 -30.07 -13.61
CA ASP A 274 -3.27 -30.29 -13.73
C ASP A 274 -3.59 -31.54 -14.59
N ASN A 275 -2.66 -31.95 -15.45
CA ASN A 275 -2.75 -33.20 -16.20
C ASN A 275 -2.28 -34.44 -15.43
N THR A 276 -1.74 -34.29 -14.20
CA THR A 276 -1.08 -35.38 -13.47
C THR A 276 -1.54 -35.58 -12.04
N ILE A 277 -2.22 -34.61 -11.43
CA ILE A 277 -2.65 -34.70 -10.02
C ILE A 277 -4.17 -34.57 -9.94
N GLN A 278 -4.86 -35.71 -9.80
CA GLN A 278 -6.21 -35.73 -9.28
C GLN A 278 -6.11 -35.65 -7.76
N LEU A 279 -6.37 -34.45 -7.21
CA LEU A 279 -6.47 -34.27 -5.78
C LEU A 279 -7.65 -35.06 -5.23
N THR A 280 -7.44 -35.77 -4.15
CA THR A 280 -8.51 -36.45 -3.41
C THR A 280 -9.39 -35.39 -2.71
N PRO A 281 -10.63 -35.70 -2.35
CA PRO A 281 -11.49 -34.78 -1.58
C PRO A 281 -10.85 -34.27 -0.31
N ASN A 282 -10.05 -35.08 0.38
CA ASN A 282 -9.34 -34.69 1.59
C ASN A 282 -8.21 -33.68 1.31
N GLU A 283 -7.47 -33.85 0.22
CA GLU A 283 -6.42 -32.90 -0.20
C GLU A 283 -7.04 -31.56 -0.59
N ILE A 284 -8.19 -31.56 -1.26
CA ILE A 284 -8.95 -30.33 -1.55
C ILE A 284 -9.39 -29.65 -0.25
N SER A 285 -9.92 -30.39 0.73
CA SER A 285 -10.33 -29.83 2.02
C SER A 285 -9.14 -29.22 2.78
N VAL A 286 -7.98 -29.85 2.78
CA VAL A 286 -6.75 -29.32 3.39
C VAL A 286 -6.29 -28.04 2.70
N LEU A 287 -6.37 -27.98 1.37
CA LEU A 287 -6.02 -26.77 0.60
C LEU A 287 -7.00 -25.63 0.89
N THR A 288 -8.29 -25.91 0.97
CA THR A 288 -9.32 -24.91 1.31
C THR A 288 -9.08 -24.34 2.72
N LEU A 289 -8.76 -25.20 3.70
CA LEU A 289 -8.40 -24.78 5.05
C LEU A 289 -7.13 -23.92 5.09
N LEU A 290 -6.15 -24.25 4.25
CA LEU A 290 -4.93 -23.46 4.11
C LEU A 290 -5.20 -22.08 3.50
N GLU A 291 -6.12 -22.03 2.53
CA GLU A 291 -6.58 -20.79 1.88
C GLU A 291 -7.28 -19.85 2.88
N GLU A 292 -8.17 -20.42 3.71
CA GLU A 292 -8.92 -19.66 4.73
C GLU A 292 -8.05 -19.17 5.90
N LYS A 293 -7.10 -19.99 6.36
CA LYS A 293 -6.32 -19.72 7.58
C LYS A 293 -4.91 -19.17 7.32
N GLY A 294 -4.45 -19.20 6.07
CA GLY A 294 -3.08 -18.82 5.69
C GLY A 294 -2.00 -19.78 6.18
N HIS A 295 -2.30 -20.60 7.19
CA HIS A 295 -1.46 -21.69 7.70
C HIS A 295 -2.33 -22.74 8.36
N ILE A 296 -1.87 -24.01 8.37
CA ILE A 296 -2.54 -25.12 9.05
C ILE A 296 -1.58 -25.87 9.96
N GLN A 297 -2.12 -26.37 11.05
CA GLN A 297 -1.41 -27.25 12.00
C GLN A 297 -2.07 -28.64 12.00
N ASN A 298 -1.35 -29.65 12.50
CA ASN A 298 -1.88 -31.03 12.56
C ASN A 298 -3.24 -31.15 13.28
N LYS A 299 -3.57 -30.26 14.19
CA LYS A 299 -4.88 -30.22 14.86
C LYS A 299 -6.01 -29.79 13.93
N ASP A 300 -5.73 -28.91 12.96
CA ASP A 300 -6.71 -28.37 12.00
C ASP A 300 -7.12 -29.40 10.94
N ILE A 301 -6.34 -30.48 10.76
CA ILE A 301 -6.57 -31.56 9.79
C ILE A 301 -7.33 -32.73 10.43
N ARG A 302 -7.43 -32.76 11.78
CA ARG A 302 -8.02 -33.89 12.51
C ARG A 302 -9.48 -33.70 12.91
N GLU A 303 -10.04 -32.52 12.69
CA GLU A 303 -11.47 -32.21 12.80
C GLU A 303 -12.17 -32.33 11.43
#